data_d2df248b1c53d00fe6635539e3c92643
#
_entry.id   d2df248b1c53d00fe6635539e3c92643
#
_cell.length_a   1.000
_cell.length_b   1.000
_cell.length_c   1.000
_cell.angle_alpha   90.00
_cell.angle_beta   90.00
_cell.angle_gamma   90.00
#
_symmetry.space_group_name_H-M   'P 1'
#
loop_
_entity.id
_entity.type
_entity.pdbx_description
1 polymer ?
#
loop_
_entity_poly.entity_id
_entity_poly.type
_entity_poly.pdbx_seq_one_letter_code
_entity_poly.pdbx_strand_id
1 'polypeptide(L)'
;MQAQGYIFLVDRAKDMIISGGENIYSVEVENALYTHPAVLEVAVIGIPHDAWGEAVHAVVVCKPGMHVTDEELITHARTQIAGYKVPHSIEFTTEALPKSGAGKILKRDLREKHWAGKSKNVN
;
A
#
# COMPACT_ATOMS: atom_id res chain seq x y z
N MET A 1 1.73 -27.43 5.08
CA MET A 1 2.21 -26.78 4.19
C MET A 1 1.34 -26.26 3.21
N GLN A 2 0.65 -27.05 2.51
CA GLN A 2 -0.27 -26.58 1.55
C GLN A 2 -1.31 -25.69 2.17
N ALA A 3 -1.82 -26.07 3.32
CA ALA A 3 -2.86 -25.32 3.97
C ALA A 3 -2.39 -23.91 4.31
N GLN A 4 -1.14 -23.80 4.70
CA GLN A 4 -0.61 -22.49 5.02
C GLN A 4 -0.50 -21.60 3.80
N GLY A 5 -0.05 -22.18 2.71
CA GLY A 5 0.05 -21.43 1.49
C GLY A 5 -1.31 -20.96 1.03
N TYR A 6 -2.30 -21.81 1.21
CA TYR A 6 -3.64 -21.47 0.83
C TYR A 6 -4.17 -20.27 1.64
N ILE A 7 -3.89 -20.26 2.94
CA ILE A 7 -4.32 -19.16 3.79
C ILE A 7 -3.65 -17.85 3.37
N PHE A 8 -2.37 -17.92 3.05
CA PHE A 8 -1.69 -16.73 2.58
C PHE A 8 -2.29 -16.19 1.31
N LEU A 9 -2.67 -17.06 0.41
CA LEU A 9 -3.29 -16.62 -0.83
C LEU A 9 -4.60 -15.89 -0.56
N VAL A 10 -5.38 -16.39 0.39
CA VAL A 10 -6.63 -15.73 0.72
C VAL A 10 -6.38 -14.35 1.28
N ASP A 11 -5.39 -14.23 2.16
CA ASP A 11 -5.07 -12.93 2.73
C ASP A 11 -4.61 -11.96 1.67
N ARG A 12 -3.79 -12.45 0.74
CA ARG A 12 -3.28 -11.55 -0.31
C ARG A 12 -4.37 -11.10 -1.24
N ALA A 13 -5.35 -11.94 -1.47
CA ALA A 13 -6.45 -11.54 -2.33
C ALA A 13 -7.21 -10.36 -1.74
N LYS A 14 -7.26 -10.26 -0.42
CA LYS A 14 -7.94 -9.15 0.22
C LYS A 14 -7.20 -7.84 0.07
N ASP A 15 -5.92 -7.91 -0.27
CA ASP A 15 -5.10 -6.71 -0.43
C ASP A 15 -4.98 -6.29 -1.88
N MET A 16 -5.82 -6.82 -2.75
CA MET A 16 -5.79 -6.44 -4.14
C MET A 16 -6.46 -5.10 -4.34
N ILE A 17 -5.83 -4.24 -5.12
CA ILE A 17 -6.34 -2.92 -5.45
C ILE A 17 -6.77 -2.96 -6.90
N ILE A 18 -7.97 -2.49 -7.19
CA ILE A 18 -8.46 -2.43 -8.57
C ILE A 18 -8.48 -0.97 -9.00
N SER A 19 -7.54 -0.60 -9.83
CA SER A 19 -7.37 0.77 -10.26
C SER A 19 -7.49 0.84 -11.77
N GLY A 20 -8.49 1.55 -12.25
CA GLY A 20 -8.70 1.69 -13.68
C GLY A 20 -8.90 0.36 -14.39
N GLY A 21 -9.46 -0.61 -13.69
CA GLY A 21 -9.67 -1.94 -14.27
C GLY A 21 -8.50 -2.89 -14.14
N GLU A 22 -7.38 -2.42 -13.60
CA GLU A 22 -6.19 -3.26 -13.44
C GLU A 22 -6.13 -3.81 -12.02
N ASN A 23 -5.75 -5.06 -11.91
CA ASN A 23 -5.59 -5.70 -10.59
C ASN A 23 -4.17 -5.51 -10.12
N ILE A 24 -4.01 -4.89 -8.95
CA ILE A 24 -2.70 -4.59 -8.40
C ILE A 24 -2.63 -5.20 -7.01
N TYR A 25 -1.65 -6.06 -6.79
CA TYR A 25 -1.47 -6.66 -5.49
C TYR A 25 -0.59 -5.77 -4.63
N SER A 26 -1.11 -5.35 -3.48
CA SER A 26 -0.39 -4.41 -2.63
C SER A 26 0.96 -4.95 -2.20
N VAL A 27 1.08 -6.27 -2.00
CA VAL A 27 2.34 -6.85 -1.55
C VAL A 27 3.44 -6.65 -2.59
N GLU A 28 3.11 -6.68 -3.86
CA GLU A 28 4.10 -6.46 -4.91
C GLU A 28 4.65 -5.04 -4.84
N VAL A 29 3.76 -4.08 -4.62
CA VAL A 29 4.17 -2.68 -4.52
C VAL A 29 4.96 -2.45 -3.24
N GLU A 30 4.52 -3.06 -2.14
CA GLU A 30 5.23 -2.94 -0.88
C GLU A 30 6.66 -3.47 -1.00
N ASN A 31 6.82 -4.62 -1.63
CA ASN A 31 8.15 -5.20 -1.79
C ASN A 31 9.06 -4.29 -2.60
N ALA A 32 8.51 -3.67 -3.63
CA ALA A 32 9.30 -2.74 -4.43
C ALA A 32 9.77 -1.55 -3.61
N LEU A 33 8.89 -1.01 -2.76
CA LEU A 33 9.26 0.14 -1.95
C LEU A 33 10.23 -0.23 -0.83
N TYR A 34 10.10 -1.45 -0.29
CA TYR A 34 11.01 -1.90 0.76
C TYR A 34 12.46 -2.02 0.29
N THR A 35 12.69 -2.12 -1.01
CA THR A 35 14.07 -2.20 -1.49
C THR A 35 14.79 -0.85 -1.37
N HIS A 36 14.07 0.22 -1.09
CA HIS A 36 14.71 1.52 -0.89
C HIS A 36 15.27 1.59 0.53
N PRO A 37 16.53 2.01 0.69
CA PRO A 37 17.19 1.96 2.00
C PRO A 37 16.57 2.87 3.06
N ALA A 38 15.84 3.89 2.67
CA ALA A 38 15.23 4.82 3.63
C ALA A 38 13.91 4.33 4.19
N VAL A 39 13.34 3.26 3.64
CA VAL A 39 12.02 2.79 4.05
C VAL A 39 12.12 1.83 5.22
N LEU A 40 11.49 2.18 6.33
CA LEU A 40 11.42 1.31 7.50
C LEU A 40 10.16 0.46 7.44
N GLU A 41 9.02 1.07 7.20
CA GLU A 41 7.74 0.37 7.07
C GLU A 41 6.96 0.98 5.93
N VAL A 42 6.17 0.16 5.25
CA VAL A 42 5.29 0.65 4.21
C VAL A 42 4.04 -0.21 4.18
N ALA A 43 2.90 0.44 3.96
CA ALA A 43 1.64 -0.24 3.74
C ALA A 43 1.01 0.37 2.50
N VAL A 44 0.65 -0.48 1.55
CA VAL A 44 0.04 -0.03 0.31
C VAL A 44 -1.44 -0.37 0.35
N ILE A 45 -2.27 0.63 0.12
CA ILE A 45 -3.72 0.49 0.19
C ILE A 45 -4.36 1.13 -1.04
N GLY A 46 -5.61 0.79 -1.27
CA GLY A 46 -6.40 1.46 -2.30
C GLY A 46 -7.21 2.57 -1.65
N ILE A 47 -7.14 3.76 -2.23
CA ILE A 47 -7.93 4.89 -1.75
C ILE A 47 -8.89 5.33 -2.84
N PRO A 48 -9.97 6.05 -2.48
CA PRO A 48 -10.96 6.45 -3.48
C PRO A 48 -10.37 7.32 -4.57
N HIS A 49 -10.79 7.07 -5.80
CA HIS A 49 -10.37 7.87 -6.94
C HIS A 49 -11.54 8.01 -7.88
N ASP A 50 -11.84 9.24 -8.28
CA ASP A 50 -13.03 9.52 -9.06
C ASP A 50 -13.03 8.84 -10.42
N ALA A 51 -11.88 8.77 -11.06
CA ALA A 51 -11.80 8.22 -12.40
C ALA A 51 -11.52 6.72 -12.40
N TRP A 52 -10.74 6.24 -11.44
CA TRP A 52 -10.23 4.86 -11.48
C TRP A 52 -10.92 3.93 -10.49
N GLY A 53 -11.78 4.45 -9.66
CA GLY A 53 -12.38 3.69 -8.57
C GLY A 53 -11.46 3.65 -7.36
N GLU A 54 -10.27 3.11 -7.53
CA GLU A 54 -9.26 3.12 -6.49
C GLU A 54 -7.93 3.57 -7.08
N ALA A 55 -7.12 4.22 -6.26
CA ALA A 55 -5.76 4.57 -6.63
C ALA A 55 -4.81 3.91 -5.65
N VAL A 56 -3.62 3.58 -6.13
CA VAL A 56 -2.59 2.96 -5.28
C VAL A 56 -1.98 4.04 -4.41
N HIS A 57 -2.02 3.83 -3.10
CA HIS A 57 -1.53 4.80 -2.13
C HIS A 57 -0.61 4.08 -1.14
N ALA A 58 0.56 4.65 -0.89
CA ALA A 58 1.51 4.06 0.03
C ALA A 58 1.65 4.94 1.26
N VAL A 59 1.59 4.32 2.44
CA VAL A 59 1.88 5.00 3.71
C VAL A 59 3.25 4.51 4.14
N VAL A 60 4.19 5.42 4.28
CA VAL A 60 5.60 5.08 4.46
C VAL A 60 6.13 5.67 5.76
N VAL A 61 6.88 4.84 6.50
CA VAL A 61 7.64 5.29 7.66
C VAL A 61 9.11 5.19 7.29
N CYS A 62 9.83 6.30 7.38
CA CYS A 62 11.25 6.31 7.05
C CYS A 62 12.07 5.87 8.25
N LYS A 63 13.26 5.34 8.00
CA LYS A 63 14.18 5.01 9.06
C LYS A 63 14.64 6.28 9.74
N PRO A 64 14.98 6.22 11.05
CA PRO A 64 15.42 7.42 11.77
C PRO A 64 16.60 8.09 11.07
N GLY A 65 16.50 9.41 10.94
CA GLY A 65 17.56 10.19 10.32
C GLY A 65 17.61 10.11 8.80
N MET A 66 16.72 9.36 8.18
CA MET A 66 16.72 9.24 6.72
C MET A 66 15.54 9.97 6.13
N HIS A 67 15.73 10.55 4.96
CA HIS A 67 14.70 11.31 4.29
C HIS A 67 14.64 10.89 2.83
N VAL A 68 13.42 10.83 2.31
CA VAL A 68 13.20 10.51 0.92
C VAL A 68 11.93 11.23 0.51
N THR A 69 11.85 11.67 -0.72
CA THR A 69 10.66 12.33 -1.21
C THR A 69 9.73 11.32 -1.87
N ASP A 70 8.47 11.72 -2.07
CA ASP A 70 7.53 10.83 -2.76
C ASP A 70 8.01 10.59 -4.19
N GLU A 71 8.55 11.61 -4.85
CA GLU A 71 9.06 11.43 -6.20
C GLU A 71 10.19 10.41 -6.27
N GLU A 72 11.08 10.45 -5.28
CA GLU A 72 12.17 9.50 -5.24
C GLU A 72 11.67 8.07 -5.10
N LEU A 73 10.69 7.88 -4.23
CA LEU A 73 10.14 6.55 -4.04
C LEU A 73 9.37 6.07 -5.26
N ILE A 74 8.63 6.96 -5.90
CA ILE A 74 7.90 6.62 -7.10
C ILE A 74 8.87 6.24 -8.22
N THR A 75 9.93 7.02 -8.40
CA THR A 75 10.94 6.71 -9.40
C THR A 75 11.60 5.37 -9.10
N HIS A 76 11.90 5.13 -7.82
CA HIS A 76 12.50 3.86 -7.42
C HIS A 76 11.55 2.70 -7.74
N ALA A 77 10.27 2.85 -7.44
CA ALA A 77 9.31 1.79 -7.71
C ALA A 77 9.21 1.48 -9.21
N ARG A 78 9.34 2.51 -10.04
CA ARG A 78 9.27 2.31 -11.49
C ARG A 78 10.38 1.41 -12.02
N THR A 79 11.47 1.31 -11.31
CA THR A 79 12.55 0.41 -11.72
C THR A 79 12.27 -1.03 -11.33
N GLN A 80 11.25 -1.25 -10.49
CA GLN A 80 10.99 -2.57 -9.92
C GLN A 80 9.70 -3.20 -10.46
N ILE A 81 8.68 -2.39 -10.76
CA ILE A 81 7.37 -2.90 -11.14
C ILE A 81 6.82 -2.09 -12.30
N ALA A 82 5.76 -2.63 -12.90
CA ALA A 82 5.13 -1.96 -14.03
C ALA A 82 4.57 -0.60 -13.63
N GLY A 83 4.54 0.33 -14.56
CA GLY A 83 4.14 1.70 -14.27
C GLY A 83 2.75 1.83 -13.67
N TYR A 84 1.79 1.04 -14.14
CA TYR A 84 0.44 1.16 -13.62
C TYR A 84 0.31 0.67 -12.18
N LYS A 85 1.33 -0.04 -11.66
CA LYS A 85 1.33 -0.53 -10.29
C LYS A 85 2.01 0.42 -9.32
N VAL A 86 2.70 1.44 -9.84
CA VAL A 86 3.43 2.38 -9.02
C VAL A 86 2.44 3.23 -8.22
N PRO A 87 2.75 3.55 -6.95
CA PRO A 87 1.83 4.38 -6.17
C PRO A 87 1.50 5.69 -6.84
N HIS A 88 0.22 6.04 -6.82
CA HIS A 88 -0.26 7.32 -7.31
C HIS A 88 0.09 8.42 -6.33
N SER A 89 0.10 8.09 -5.04
CA SER A 89 0.42 9.05 -4.00
C SER A 89 1.13 8.34 -2.86
N ILE A 90 1.92 9.10 -2.11
CA ILE A 90 2.67 8.57 -0.98
C ILE A 90 2.48 9.49 0.20
N GLU A 91 2.15 8.89 1.33
CA GLU A 91 1.98 9.61 2.58
C GLU A 91 3.09 9.20 3.53
N PHE A 92 3.76 10.16 4.13
CA PHE A 92 4.81 9.87 5.11
C PHE A 92 4.27 10.10 6.51
N THR A 93 4.65 9.21 7.42
CA THR A 93 4.27 9.36 8.82
C THR A 93 5.49 9.06 9.69
N THR A 94 5.54 9.73 10.83
CA THR A 94 6.61 9.49 11.78
C THR A 94 6.21 8.45 12.82
N GLU A 95 4.94 8.07 12.85
CA GLU A 95 4.46 7.10 13.82
C GLU A 95 4.46 5.72 13.21
N ALA A 96 4.69 4.72 14.04
CA ALA A 96 4.61 3.34 13.58
C ALA A 96 3.21 3.07 13.05
N LEU A 97 3.14 2.23 12.02
CA LEU A 97 1.84 1.88 11.45
C LEU A 97 1.06 1.02 12.44
N PRO A 98 -0.27 1.13 12.45
CA PRO A 98 -1.08 0.32 13.36
C PRO A 98 -0.88 -1.16 13.08
N LYS A 99 -0.74 -1.93 14.13
CA LYS A 99 -0.48 -3.35 14.00
C LYS A 99 -1.39 -4.15 14.93
N SER A 100 -1.72 -5.35 14.49
CA SER A 100 -2.45 -6.28 15.33
C SER A 100 -1.53 -6.86 16.39
N GLY A 101 -2.11 -7.61 17.32
CA GLY A 101 -1.30 -8.27 18.33
C GLY A 101 -0.29 -9.24 17.76
N ALA A 102 -0.52 -9.71 16.54
CA ALA A 102 0.41 -10.61 15.86
C ALA A 102 1.48 -9.86 15.08
N GLY A 103 1.49 -8.53 15.13
CA GLY A 103 2.51 -7.74 14.43
C GLY A 103 2.18 -7.43 12.99
N LYS A 104 1.00 -7.78 12.51
CA LYS A 104 0.59 -7.47 11.15
C LYS A 104 0.06 -6.04 11.07
N ILE A 105 0.39 -5.35 9.99
CA ILE A 105 -0.10 -4.00 9.77
C ILE A 105 -1.60 -4.04 9.51
N LEU A 106 -2.35 -3.22 10.23
CA LEU A 106 -3.81 -3.18 10.10
C LEU A 106 -4.18 -2.18 9.01
N LYS A 107 -4.22 -2.66 7.79
CA LYS A 107 -4.51 -1.78 6.65
C LYS A 107 -5.92 -1.23 6.68
N ARG A 108 -6.83 -1.92 7.33
CA ARG A 108 -8.20 -1.44 7.43
C ARG A 108 -8.23 -0.07 8.11
N ASP A 109 -7.45 0.10 9.17
CA ASP A 109 -7.40 1.38 9.86
C ASP A 109 -6.85 2.47 8.97
N LEU A 110 -5.85 2.14 8.15
CA LEU A 110 -5.29 3.11 7.22
C LEU A 110 -6.29 3.47 6.14
N ARG A 111 -7.02 2.50 5.64
CA ARG A 111 -8.00 2.75 4.60
C ARG A 111 -9.16 3.61 5.10
N GLU A 112 -9.57 3.43 6.33
CA GLU A 112 -10.71 4.16 6.85
C GLU A 112 -10.53 5.67 6.80
N LYS A 113 -9.31 6.12 7.00
CA LYS A 113 -9.03 7.55 6.93
C LYS A 113 -9.39 8.13 5.57
N HIS A 114 -9.18 7.37 4.53
CA HIS A 114 -9.41 7.84 3.17
C HIS A 114 -10.81 7.56 2.67
N TRP A 115 -11.45 6.53 3.19
CA TRP A 115 -12.79 6.16 2.73
C TRP A 115 -13.90 6.79 3.57
N ALA A 116 -13.56 7.34 4.73
CA ALA A 116 -14.55 8.00 5.55
C ALA A 116 -15.11 9.20 4.79
N GLY A 117 -16.40 9.31 4.72
CA GLY A 117 -17.00 10.40 3.99
C GLY A 117 -17.07 10.17 2.50
N LYS A 118 -16.38 9.15 1.99
CA LYS A 118 -16.48 8.80 0.58
C LYS A 118 -17.23 7.53 0.54
N SER A 119 -18.02 7.22 0.87
CA SER A 119 -18.83 6.07 0.98
C SER A 119 -19.02 5.34 -0.32
N LYS A 120 -18.04 4.62 -0.71
CA LYS A 120 -18.21 3.80 -1.89
C LYS A 120 -19.35 2.82 -1.71
N ASN A 121 -19.71 2.55 -0.48
CA ASN A 121 -20.80 1.65 -0.23
C ASN A 121 -22.14 2.22 -0.60
N VAL A 122 -22.22 3.50 -0.64
CA VAL A 122 -23.45 4.15 -1.02
C VAL A 122 -23.69 4.04 -2.50
N ASN A 123 -22.64 3.89 -3.19
CA ASN A 123 -22.71 3.84 -4.63
C ASN A 123 -23.34 2.63 -5.16
#